data_f659817723053efe2edb99c5d79703c2
#
_entry.id   f659817723053efe2edb99c5d79703c2
#
_cell.length_a   1.000
_cell.length_b   1.000
_cell.length_c   1.000
_cell.angle_alpha   90.00
_cell.angle_beta   90.00
_cell.angle_gamma   90.00
#
_symmetry.space_group_name_H-M   'P 1'
#
loop_
_entity.id
_entity.type
_entity.pdbx_description
1 polymer ?
#
loop_
_entity_poly.entity_id
_entity_poly.type
_entity_poly.pdbx_seq_one_letter_code
_entity_poly.pdbx_strand_id
1 'polypeptide(L)'
;MEQSIPEVHSFFDEATNAACYIVKDPASNACAIIDSILDFDQSAGRTHTTHADMLITKIIENGWSLDWIIETHVHADHLSAAPYLAEKLGGKIAIGANIAAVQKVFGKIFNAGTEFEMDGSQFDRLFKDGDCFLIGNLGVVVMHTPGHTPACVTYVIGDTAFIGDTLFMPDFGTARADFPGGSATALYNSIQRILSLPDQTRLFLCHDYKTAGRDTFCWETTVAVQKANNVHVGGGKSEADFVDFRSKRDAQLPMPKLIIPSIQVNMRAGQMPAKEPDGNVYLKVPINRL
;
A
#
# COMPACT_ATOMS: atom_id res chain seq x y z
N MET A 1 7.43 -14.15 -25.71
CA MET A 1 6.01 -14.24 -25.31
C MET A 1 5.57 -12.81 -25.06
N GLU A 2 4.52 -12.35 -25.75
CA GLU A 2 3.90 -11.06 -25.44
C GLU A 2 3.46 -11.10 -23.96
N GLN A 3 3.87 -10.11 -23.18
CA GLN A 3 3.39 -10.00 -21.79
C GLN A 3 1.91 -9.65 -21.84
N SER A 4 1.06 -10.47 -21.21
CA SER A 4 -0.36 -10.17 -21.11
C SER A 4 -0.56 -8.90 -20.31
N ILE A 5 -1.35 -7.98 -20.87
CA ILE A 5 -1.72 -6.72 -20.22
C ILE A 5 -2.86 -7.01 -19.24
N PRO A 6 -2.73 -6.68 -17.95
CA PRO A 6 -3.79 -6.92 -17.00
C PRO A 6 -4.98 -5.97 -17.19
N GLU A 7 -6.18 -6.44 -16.87
CA GLU A 7 -7.34 -5.58 -16.67
C GLU A 7 -7.28 -5.00 -15.25
N VAL A 8 -7.33 -3.67 -15.12
CA VAL A 8 -7.27 -2.99 -13.81
C VAL A 8 -8.58 -2.29 -13.54
N HIS A 9 -9.18 -2.58 -12.40
CA HIS A 9 -10.38 -1.92 -11.90
C HIS A 9 -10.02 -1.17 -10.61
N SER A 10 -10.21 0.14 -10.62
CA SER A 10 -9.84 1.03 -9.53
C SER A 10 -11.06 1.37 -8.68
N PHE A 11 -10.87 1.40 -7.37
CA PHE A 11 -11.86 1.82 -6.38
C PHE A 11 -11.20 2.88 -5.50
N PHE A 12 -11.79 4.06 -5.44
CA PHE A 12 -11.22 5.17 -4.69
C PHE A 12 -12.08 5.50 -3.47
N ASP A 13 -11.46 5.58 -2.32
CA ASP A 13 -12.08 6.03 -1.08
C ASP A 13 -11.72 7.50 -0.80
N GLU A 14 -12.71 8.38 -0.90
CA GLU A 14 -12.52 9.81 -0.64
C GLU A 14 -12.26 10.12 0.84
N ALA A 15 -12.66 9.24 1.77
CA ALA A 15 -12.48 9.47 3.20
C ALA A 15 -11.00 9.38 3.61
N THR A 16 -10.26 8.48 2.98
CA THR A 16 -8.83 8.26 3.22
C THR A 16 -7.95 8.75 2.06
N ASN A 17 -8.56 9.20 0.95
CA ASN A 17 -7.91 9.56 -0.31
C ASN A 17 -7.07 8.41 -0.88
N ALA A 18 -7.50 7.17 -0.65
CA ALA A 18 -6.77 5.97 -1.05
C ALA A 18 -7.44 5.27 -2.24
N ALA A 19 -6.61 4.67 -3.09
CA ALA A 19 -7.03 3.85 -4.23
C ALA A 19 -6.70 2.38 -3.96
N CYS A 20 -7.69 1.53 -4.11
CA CYS A 20 -7.60 0.08 -4.09
C CYS A 20 -7.85 -0.48 -5.49
N TYR A 21 -7.28 -1.62 -5.82
CA TYR A 21 -7.34 -2.15 -7.18
C TYR A 21 -7.75 -3.62 -7.20
N ILE A 22 -8.56 -4.02 -8.19
CA ILE A 22 -8.68 -5.40 -8.64
C ILE A 22 -7.88 -5.53 -9.93
N VAL A 23 -6.92 -6.46 -9.93
CA VAL A 23 -6.11 -6.81 -11.09
C VAL A 23 -6.56 -8.16 -11.61
N LYS A 24 -7.08 -8.20 -12.83
CA LYS A 24 -7.71 -9.35 -13.45
C LYS A 24 -6.84 -9.89 -14.59
N ASP A 25 -6.65 -11.21 -14.63
CA ASP A 25 -6.03 -11.89 -15.75
C ASP A 25 -6.99 -11.98 -16.95
N PRO A 26 -6.74 -11.31 -18.09
CA PRO A 26 -7.64 -11.35 -19.23
C PRO A 26 -7.83 -12.76 -19.84
N ALA A 27 -6.89 -13.67 -19.58
CA ALA A 27 -6.91 -15.03 -20.13
C ALA A 27 -7.54 -16.09 -19.20
N SER A 28 -7.94 -15.71 -17.98
CA SER A 28 -8.60 -16.62 -17.02
C SER A 28 -9.61 -15.85 -16.16
N ASN A 29 -10.23 -16.49 -15.18
CA ASN A 29 -11.09 -15.80 -14.19
C ASN A 29 -10.33 -15.36 -12.94
N ALA A 30 -9.02 -15.55 -12.88
CA ALA A 30 -8.22 -15.21 -11.73
C ALA A 30 -8.04 -13.70 -11.58
N CYS A 31 -8.07 -13.23 -10.33
CA CYS A 31 -7.78 -11.83 -10.00
C CYS A 31 -7.01 -11.71 -8.68
N ALA A 32 -6.49 -10.53 -8.42
CA ALA A 32 -5.94 -10.14 -7.13
C ALA A 32 -6.51 -8.79 -6.70
N ILE A 33 -6.56 -8.56 -5.39
CA ILE A 33 -6.84 -7.25 -4.79
C ILE A 33 -5.53 -6.66 -4.28
N ILE A 34 -5.31 -5.36 -4.52
CA ILE A 34 -4.15 -4.61 -4.05
C ILE A 34 -4.60 -3.46 -3.17
N ASP A 35 -4.02 -3.35 -1.96
CA ASP A 35 -4.20 -2.30 -0.97
C ASP A 35 -5.68 -2.11 -0.58
N SER A 36 -6.25 -3.13 0.04
CA SER A 36 -7.66 -3.18 0.41
C SER A 36 -8.00 -2.25 1.59
N ILE A 37 -9.20 -1.66 1.57
CA ILE A 37 -9.64 -0.68 2.57
C ILE A 37 -10.79 -1.23 3.39
N LEU A 38 -10.65 -1.16 4.73
CA LEU A 38 -11.72 -1.36 5.71
C LEU A 38 -12.12 0.00 6.27
N ASP A 39 -13.37 0.37 6.08
CA ASP A 39 -13.90 1.63 6.59
C ASP A 39 -13.79 1.69 8.12
N PHE A 40 -13.32 2.82 8.68
CA PHE A 40 -13.15 2.99 10.11
C PHE A 40 -13.56 4.38 10.58
N ASP A 41 -14.60 4.41 11.44
CA ASP A 41 -14.96 5.60 12.19
C ASP A 41 -14.12 5.65 13.48
N GLN A 42 -13.08 6.48 13.47
CA GLN A 42 -12.18 6.66 14.60
C GLN A 42 -12.91 7.20 15.85
N SER A 43 -13.90 8.07 15.65
CA SER A 43 -14.63 8.72 16.75
C SER A 43 -15.51 7.75 17.50
N ALA A 44 -16.08 6.77 16.78
CA ALA A 44 -16.96 5.74 17.36
C ALA A 44 -16.22 4.43 17.65
N GLY A 45 -14.97 4.27 17.20
CA GLY A 45 -14.23 3.01 17.26
C GLY A 45 -14.95 1.90 16.48
N ARG A 46 -15.54 2.21 15.31
CA ARG A 46 -16.41 1.29 14.57
C ARG A 46 -15.90 1.05 13.17
N THR A 47 -15.86 -0.22 12.76
CA THR A 47 -15.57 -0.62 11.39
C THR A 47 -16.85 -0.81 10.58
N HIS A 48 -16.75 -0.60 9.26
CA HIS A 48 -17.78 -0.91 8.27
C HIS A 48 -17.11 -1.62 7.09
N THR A 49 -17.89 -2.29 6.26
CA THR A 49 -17.37 -3.08 5.13
C THR A 49 -17.80 -2.55 3.77
N THR A 50 -18.35 -1.32 3.72
CA THR A 50 -18.94 -0.74 2.51
C THR A 50 -17.98 -0.74 1.34
N HIS A 51 -16.72 -0.30 1.55
CA HIS A 51 -15.72 -0.29 0.50
C HIS A 51 -15.30 -1.71 0.07
N ALA A 52 -15.08 -2.61 1.03
CA ALA A 52 -14.75 -4.01 0.75
C ALA A 52 -15.89 -4.75 0.05
N ASP A 53 -17.15 -4.45 0.39
CA ASP A 53 -18.34 -5.05 -0.24
C ASP A 53 -18.47 -4.66 -1.72
N MET A 54 -17.99 -3.48 -2.14
CA MET A 54 -17.92 -3.12 -3.56
C MET A 54 -16.98 -4.03 -4.34
N LEU A 55 -15.81 -4.38 -3.75
CA LEU A 55 -14.85 -5.31 -4.35
C LEU A 55 -15.45 -6.72 -4.45
N ILE A 56 -16.11 -7.20 -3.38
CA ILE A 56 -16.78 -8.50 -3.34
C ILE A 56 -17.84 -8.57 -4.43
N THR A 57 -18.70 -7.56 -4.50
CA THR A 57 -19.76 -7.47 -5.51
C THR A 57 -19.19 -7.55 -6.92
N LYS A 58 -18.16 -6.75 -7.21
CA LYS A 58 -17.50 -6.76 -8.52
C LYS A 58 -16.94 -8.14 -8.90
N ILE A 59 -16.30 -8.82 -7.95
CA ILE A 59 -15.71 -10.15 -8.19
C ILE A 59 -16.80 -11.21 -8.42
N ILE A 60 -17.85 -11.22 -7.58
CA ILE A 60 -18.94 -12.20 -7.68
C ILE A 60 -19.75 -12.01 -8.96
N GLU A 61 -20.16 -10.78 -9.27
CA GLU A 61 -20.98 -10.48 -10.46
C GLU A 61 -20.29 -10.85 -11.76
N ASN A 62 -18.94 -10.83 -11.79
CA ASN A 62 -18.16 -11.20 -12.96
C ASN A 62 -17.68 -12.66 -12.97
N GLY A 63 -17.98 -13.43 -11.90
CA GLY A 63 -17.55 -14.81 -11.78
C GLY A 63 -16.03 -14.99 -11.66
N TRP A 64 -15.35 -14.01 -11.08
CA TRP A 64 -13.90 -14.06 -10.88
C TRP A 64 -13.53 -14.88 -9.65
N SER A 65 -12.28 -15.38 -9.65
CA SER A 65 -11.68 -16.14 -8.54
C SER A 65 -10.53 -15.33 -7.95
N LEU A 66 -10.57 -15.07 -6.66
CA LEU A 66 -9.55 -14.30 -5.96
C LEU A 66 -8.37 -15.20 -5.59
N ASP A 67 -7.20 -14.98 -6.20
CA ASP A 67 -5.97 -15.70 -5.90
C ASP A 67 -5.20 -15.05 -4.74
N TRP A 68 -5.14 -13.71 -4.74
CA TRP A 68 -4.32 -12.93 -3.84
C TRP A 68 -5.03 -11.68 -3.33
N ILE A 69 -4.72 -11.33 -2.07
CA ILE A 69 -4.93 -10.02 -1.47
C ILE A 69 -3.56 -9.55 -1.04
N ILE A 70 -3.00 -8.56 -1.75
CA ILE A 70 -1.63 -8.11 -1.56
C ILE A 70 -1.57 -6.66 -1.13
N GLU A 71 -0.70 -6.40 -0.17
CA GLU A 71 -0.45 -5.05 0.34
C GLU A 71 0.91 -4.56 -0.17
N THR A 72 0.96 -3.33 -0.66
CA THR A 72 2.23 -2.70 -1.05
C THR A 72 3.08 -2.36 0.17
N HIS A 73 2.44 -2.03 1.28
CA HIS A 73 3.09 -1.70 2.55
C HIS A 73 2.11 -1.77 3.73
N VAL A 74 2.56 -1.47 4.94
CA VAL A 74 1.68 -1.26 6.10
C VAL A 74 1.15 0.16 6.06
N HIS A 75 -0.11 0.31 5.65
CA HIS A 75 -0.77 1.61 5.55
C HIS A 75 -0.96 2.26 6.92
N ALA A 76 -0.72 3.57 7.00
CA ALA A 76 -0.86 4.36 8.22
C ALA A 76 -2.15 5.20 8.24
N ASP A 77 -2.89 5.24 7.15
CA ASP A 77 -4.00 6.15 6.90
C ASP A 77 -5.35 5.45 6.71
N HIS A 78 -5.36 4.13 6.51
CA HIS A 78 -6.57 3.29 6.50
C HIS A 78 -6.28 1.90 7.07
N LEU A 79 -7.34 1.19 7.46
CA LEU A 79 -7.25 -0.22 7.86
C LEU A 79 -7.37 -1.11 6.62
N SER A 80 -6.67 -2.25 6.62
CA SER A 80 -6.80 -3.27 5.58
C SER A 80 -8.03 -4.14 5.81
N ALA A 81 -8.78 -4.40 4.74
CA ALA A 81 -9.92 -5.32 4.72
C ALA A 81 -9.51 -6.76 4.37
N ALA A 82 -8.20 -7.06 4.28
CA ALA A 82 -7.72 -8.33 3.77
C ALA A 82 -8.34 -9.57 4.45
N PRO A 83 -8.46 -9.66 5.78
CA PRO A 83 -9.08 -10.81 6.43
C PRO A 83 -10.56 -10.98 6.08
N TYR A 84 -11.30 -9.88 5.97
CA TYR A 84 -12.72 -9.92 5.59
C TYR A 84 -12.91 -10.40 4.16
N LEU A 85 -12.08 -9.90 3.24
CA LEU A 85 -12.10 -10.33 1.84
C LEU A 85 -11.70 -11.80 1.69
N ALA A 86 -10.67 -12.27 2.43
CA ALA A 86 -10.25 -13.65 2.44
C ALA A 86 -11.36 -14.60 3.00
N GLU A 87 -12.10 -14.15 4.03
CA GLU A 87 -13.25 -14.89 4.56
C GLU A 87 -14.36 -15.07 3.52
N LYS A 88 -14.64 -14.02 2.73
CA LYS A 88 -15.74 -14.02 1.76
C LYS A 88 -15.42 -14.67 0.43
N LEU A 89 -14.19 -14.51 -0.05
CA LEU A 89 -13.79 -14.86 -1.42
C LEU A 89 -12.64 -15.86 -1.49
N GLY A 90 -12.02 -16.19 -0.37
CA GLY A 90 -10.74 -16.92 -0.37
C GLY A 90 -9.58 -15.99 -0.74
N GLY A 91 -8.52 -16.57 -1.31
CA GLY A 91 -7.29 -15.86 -1.64
C GLY A 91 -6.27 -15.87 -0.52
N LYS A 92 -5.01 -15.58 -0.86
CA LYS A 92 -3.88 -15.55 0.07
C LYS A 92 -3.50 -14.12 0.38
N ILE A 93 -3.27 -13.80 1.65
CA ILE A 93 -2.85 -12.47 2.08
C ILE A 93 -1.32 -12.39 2.05
N ALA A 94 -0.77 -11.39 1.35
CA ALA A 94 0.67 -11.27 1.21
C ALA A 94 1.17 -9.82 1.25
N ILE A 95 2.45 -9.66 1.62
CA ILE A 95 3.15 -8.37 1.73
C ILE A 95 4.65 -8.55 1.50
N GLY A 96 5.40 -7.44 1.42
CA GLY A 96 6.86 -7.45 1.38
C GLY A 96 7.50 -8.05 2.64
N ALA A 97 8.55 -8.88 2.48
CA ALA A 97 9.19 -9.63 3.57
C ALA A 97 9.76 -8.74 4.69
N ASN A 98 10.05 -7.48 4.40
CA ASN A 98 10.55 -6.54 5.39
C ASN A 98 9.47 -6.04 6.38
N ILE A 99 8.23 -6.55 6.29
CA ILE A 99 7.19 -6.33 7.30
C ILE A 99 7.70 -6.63 8.72
N ALA A 100 8.54 -7.65 8.91
CA ALA A 100 9.13 -7.97 10.19
C ALA A 100 9.94 -6.82 10.81
N ALA A 101 10.54 -5.94 10.02
CA ALA A 101 11.21 -4.74 10.50
C ALA A 101 10.18 -3.71 11.04
N VAL A 102 9.07 -3.52 10.33
CA VAL A 102 7.96 -2.65 10.77
C VAL A 102 7.35 -3.19 12.07
N GLN A 103 7.05 -4.49 12.12
CA GLN A 103 6.50 -5.16 13.31
C GLN A 103 7.40 -5.00 14.54
N LYS A 104 8.73 -5.13 14.39
CA LYS A 104 9.70 -4.95 15.48
C LYS A 104 9.70 -3.53 16.05
N VAL A 105 9.54 -2.52 15.21
CA VAL A 105 9.47 -1.12 15.63
C VAL A 105 8.13 -0.82 16.30
N PHE A 106 7.05 -1.03 15.59
CA PHE A 106 5.71 -0.66 16.05
C PHE A 106 5.16 -1.60 17.12
N GLY A 107 5.56 -2.87 17.11
CA GLY A 107 5.23 -3.81 18.18
C GLY A 107 5.73 -3.33 19.56
N LYS A 108 6.91 -2.70 19.60
CA LYS A 108 7.43 -2.08 20.83
C LYS A 108 6.70 -0.78 21.18
N ILE A 109 6.39 0.06 20.20
CA ILE A 109 5.67 1.33 20.40
C ILE A 109 4.28 1.06 20.97
N PHE A 110 3.55 0.11 20.39
CA PHE A 110 2.19 -0.24 20.81
C PHE A 110 2.12 -1.28 21.95
N ASN A 111 3.27 -1.76 22.46
CA ASN A 111 3.29 -2.82 23.47
C ASN A 111 2.38 -3.99 23.03
N ALA A 112 2.70 -4.57 21.88
CA ALA A 112 1.81 -5.51 21.17
C ALA A 112 1.59 -6.84 21.89
N GLY A 113 2.35 -7.13 22.95
CA GLY A 113 2.25 -8.38 23.71
C GLY A 113 3.22 -9.46 23.19
N THR A 114 3.32 -10.54 23.94
CA THR A 114 4.18 -11.70 23.59
C THR A 114 3.48 -12.68 22.66
N GLU A 115 2.17 -12.56 22.52
CA GLU A 115 1.34 -13.34 21.59
C GLU A 115 1.44 -12.87 20.14
N PHE A 116 2.06 -11.70 19.91
CA PHE A 116 2.26 -11.15 18.58
C PHE A 116 3.69 -11.43 18.09
N GLU A 117 3.82 -12.43 17.22
CA GLU A 117 5.09 -12.75 16.56
C GLU A 117 5.46 -11.64 15.55
N MET A 118 6.71 -11.13 15.68
CA MET A 118 7.20 -10.01 14.85
C MET A 118 8.07 -10.53 13.69
N ASP A 119 7.58 -11.51 12.97
CA ASP A 119 8.29 -12.25 11.90
C ASP A 119 7.51 -12.32 10.58
N GLY A 120 6.32 -11.70 10.53
CA GLY A 120 5.44 -11.69 9.37
C GLY A 120 4.55 -12.93 9.24
N SER A 121 4.53 -13.83 10.20
CA SER A 121 3.76 -15.08 10.16
C SER A 121 2.24 -14.89 10.07
N GLN A 122 1.75 -13.66 10.24
CA GLN A 122 0.34 -13.29 10.05
C GLN A 122 -0.09 -13.26 8.58
N PHE A 123 0.88 -13.23 7.67
CA PHE A 123 0.67 -13.23 6.21
C PHE A 123 0.93 -14.62 5.63
N ASP A 124 0.15 -15.05 4.65
CA ASP A 124 0.34 -16.34 3.97
C ASP A 124 1.63 -16.38 3.14
N ARG A 125 2.06 -15.22 2.65
CA ARG A 125 3.29 -15.08 1.85
C ARG A 125 4.00 -13.78 2.14
N LEU A 126 5.32 -13.88 2.26
CA LEU A 126 6.23 -12.75 2.37
C LEU A 126 7.09 -12.68 1.10
N PHE A 127 6.98 -11.58 0.35
CA PHE A 127 7.71 -11.39 -0.90
C PHE A 127 9.04 -10.67 -0.69
N LYS A 128 10.08 -11.21 -1.31
CA LYS A 128 11.41 -10.59 -1.39
C LYS A 128 11.59 -9.87 -2.73
N ASP A 129 12.60 -9.02 -2.78
CA ASP A 129 13.01 -8.38 -4.04
C ASP A 129 13.33 -9.40 -5.13
N GLY A 130 12.73 -9.21 -6.31
CA GLY A 130 12.87 -10.12 -7.45
C GLY A 130 12.02 -11.38 -7.40
N ASP A 131 11.23 -11.61 -6.33
CA ASP A 131 10.29 -12.72 -6.30
C ASP A 131 9.26 -12.58 -7.44
N CYS A 132 8.88 -13.75 -7.98
CA CYS A 132 7.82 -13.84 -8.98
C CYS A 132 6.69 -14.74 -8.49
N PHE A 133 5.47 -14.39 -8.86
CA PHE A 133 4.28 -15.21 -8.63
C PHE A 133 3.27 -15.01 -9.76
N LEU A 134 2.15 -15.70 -9.71
CA LEU A 134 1.10 -15.64 -10.74
C LEU A 134 -0.22 -15.15 -10.14
N ILE A 135 -0.95 -14.38 -10.94
CA ILE A 135 -2.39 -14.13 -10.82
C ILE A 135 -3.01 -14.81 -12.05
N GLY A 136 -3.57 -16.01 -11.87
CA GLY A 136 -3.91 -16.83 -13.04
C GLY A 136 -2.69 -17.11 -13.91
N ASN A 137 -2.67 -16.52 -15.11
CA ASN A 137 -1.55 -16.61 -16.08
C ASN A 137 -0.67 -15.34 -16.08
N LEU A 138 -1.06 -14.29 -15.38
CA LEU A 138 -0.28 -13.05 -15.30
C LEU A 138 0.94 -13.24 -14.42
N GLY A 139 2.14 -13.03 -14.96
CA GLY A 139 3.36 -12.97 -14.19
C GLY A 139 3.48 -11.65 -13.43
N VAL A 140 3.72 -11.74 -12.15
CA VAL A 140 4.00 -10.59 -11.26
C VAL A 140 5.44 -10.64 -10.82
N VAL A 141 6.15 -9.53 -10.92
CA VAL A 141 7.50 -9.35 -10.38
C VAL A 141 7.44 -8.37 -9.22
N VAL A 142 8.04 -8.74 -8.10
CA VAL A 142 8.09 -7.90 -6.89
C VAL A 142 9.38 -7.08 -6.90
N MET A 143 9.26 -5.77 -6.78
CA MET A 143 10.39 -4.86 -6.59
C MET A 143 10.35 -4.30 -5.17
N HIS A 144 11.41 -4.50 -4.38
CA HIS A 144 11.54 -3.83 -3.09
C HIS A 144 11.83 -2.34 -3.30
N THR A 145 10.93 -1.49 -2.85
CA THR A 145 10.96 -0.04 -3.05
C THR A 145 10.83 0.71 -1.71
N PRO A 146 11.80 0.50 -0.77
CA PRO A 146 11.75 1.10 0.56
C PRO A 146 11.95 2.61 0.52
N GLY A 147 11.58 3.27 1.61
CA GLY A 147 11.85 4.69 1.82
C GLY A 147 10.71 5.39 2.53
N HIS A 148 9.47 5.25 2.08
CA HIS A 148 8.29 5.61 2.86
C HIS A 148 8.21 4.72 4.12
N THR A 149 8.22 3.41 3.92
CA THR A 149 8.47 2.42 4.97
C THR A 149 9.60 1.47 4.55
N PRO A 150 10.24 0.73 5.48
CA PRO A 150 11.26 -0.25 5.10
C PRO A 150 10.70 -1.47 4.37
N ALA A 151 9.37 -1.67 4.39
CA ALA A 151 8.71 -2.84 3.82
C ALA A 151 8.00 -2.57 2.48
N CYS A 152 8.03 -1.34 1.97
CA CYS A 152 7.37 -1.00 0.71
C CYS A 152 7.86 -1.86 -0.44
N VAL A 153 6.91 -2.34 -1.24
CA VAL A 153 7.15 -3.06 -2.49
C VAL A 153 6.32 -2.47 -3.62
N THR A 154 6.80 -2.65 -4.83
CA THR A 154 6.07 -2.38 -6.07
C THR A 154 5.78 -3.70 -6.76
N TYR A 155 4.56 -3.91 -7.24
CA TYR A 155 4.17 -5.08 -8.01
C TYR A 155 4.12 -4.71 -9.49
N VAL A 156 5.00 -5.30 -10.30
CA VAL A 156 5.08 -5.08 -11.75
C VAL A 156 4.37 -6.22 -12.48
N ILE A 157 3.37 -5.90 -13.31
CA ILE A 157 2.50 -6.87 -13.98
C ILE A 157 2.31 -6.43 -15.44
N GLY A 158 2.96 -7.12 -16.38
CA GLY A 158 2.89 -6.72 -17.79
C GLY A 158 3.41 -5.29 -18.00
N ASP A 159 2.55 -4.41 -18.49
CA ASP A 159 2.82 -3.00 -18.73
C ASP A 159 2.46 -2.09 -17.55
N THR A 160 2.09 -2.64 -16.41
CA THR A 160 1.63 -1.90 -15.24
C THR A 160 2.53 -2.08 -14.02
N ALA A 161 2.54 -1.09 -13.12
CA ALA A 161 3.18 -1.20 -11.81
C ALA A 161 2.31 -0.55 -10.74
N PHE A 162 2.06 -1.26 -9.63
CA PHE A 162 1.36 -0.78 -8.43
C PHE A 162 2.43 -0.40 -7.43
N ILE A 163 2.58 0.89 -7.18
CA ILE A 163 3.79 1.45 -6.57
C ILE A 163 3.63 1.89 -5.11
N GLY A 164 2.43 1.66 -4.53
CA GLY A 164 2.13 2.07 -3.16
C GLY A 164 2.44 3.54 -2.93
N ASP A 165 2.90 3.84 -1.71
CA ASP A 165 3.33 5.17 -1.30
C ASP A 165 4.81 5.40 -1.65
N THR A 166 5.10 5.50 -2.96
CA THR A 166 6.44 5.88 -3.45
C THR A 166 6.35 7.18 -4.22
N LEU A 167 5.52 7.22 -5.25
CA LEU A 167 5.17 8.41 -6.03
C LEU A 167 3.68 8.67 -5.92
N PHE A 168 3.28 9.92 -6.01
CA PHE A 168 1.90 10.38 -6.17
C PHE A 168 1.72 11.02 -7.54
N MET A 169 0.57 11.61 -7.82
CA MET A 169 0.37 12.34 -9.07
C MET A 169 1.50 13.35 -9.27
N PRO A 170 1.96 13.57 -10.51
CA PRO A 170 3.12 14.41 -10.79
C PRO A 170 3.06 15.81 -10.18
N ASP A 171 1.86 16.37 -10.10
CA ASP A 171 1.58 17.68 -9.51
C ASP A 171 1.60 17.68 -7.96
N PHE A 172 1.54 16.50 -7.32
CA PHE A 172 1.62 16.34 -5.87
C PHE A 172 3.00 15.86 -5.39
N GLY A 173 3.65 14.96 -6.15
CA GLY A 173 5.04 14.58 -5.99
C GLY A 173 5.28 13.19 -5.37
N THR A 174 5.72 13.10 -4.12
CA THR A 174 6.17 11.85 -3.49
C THR A 174 5.65 11.71 -2.06
N ALA A 175 5.63 10.48 -1.54
CA ALA A 175 5.32 10.21 -0.15
C ALA A 175 6.35 10.83 0.81
N ARG A 176 5.99 10.90 2.08
CA ARG A 176 6.89 11.22 3.20
C ARG A 176 7.81 10.05 3.51
N ALA A 177 8.95 10.32 4.16
CA ALA A 177 9.96 9.32 4.48
C ALA A 177 10.45 9.40 5.93
N ASP A 178 9.68 10.02 6.82
CA ASP A 178 10.04 10.26 8.23
C ASP A 178 9.36 9.29 9.21
N PHE A 179 8.65 8.29 8.72
CA PHE A 179 8.16 7.22 9.59
C PHE A 179 9.32 6.41 10.19
N PRO A 180 9.12 5.79 11.37
CA PRO A 180 10.12 4.92 11.96
C PRO A 180 10.62 3.84 10.98
N GLY A 181 11.90 3.94 10.59
CA GLY A 181 12.51 3.09 9.57
C GLY A 181 12.43 3.63 8.14
N GLY A 182 11.78 4.79 7.92
CA GLY A 182 11.79 5.50 6.65
C GLY A 182 13.12 6.17 6.33
N SER A 183 13.33 6.54 5.06
CA SER A 183 14.57 7.17 4.59
C SER A 183 14.35 7.89 3.28
N ALA A 184 14.61 9.20 3.24
CA ALA A 184 14.49 9.99 2.01
C ALA A 184 15.48 9.53 0.92
N THR A 185 16.71 9.13 1.30
CA THR A 185 17.67 8.53 0.39
C THR A 185 17.18 7.22 -0.21
N ALA A 186 16.65 6.33 0.62
CA ALA A 186 16.09 5.06 0.13
C ALA A 186 14.88 5.31 -0.78
N LEU A 187 14.02 6.29 -0.43
CA LEU A 187 12.87 6.68 -1.25
C LEU A 187 13.33 7.18 -2.63
N TYR A 188 14.34 8.05 -2.69
CA TYR A 188 14.88 8.51 -3.96
C TYR A 188 15.37 7.35 -4.83
N ASN A 189 16.17 6.45 -4.26
CA ASN A 189 16.70 5.29 -4.98
C ASN A 189 15.58 4.36 -5.47
N SER A 190 14.54 4.15 -4.67
CA SER A 190 13.35 3.40 -5.05
C SER A 190 12.59 4.06 -6.19
N ILE A 191 12.44 5.38 -6.15
CA ILE A 191 11.83 6.16 -7.23
C ILE A 191 12.65 5.99 -8.52
N GLN A 192 13.99 6.14 -8.47
CA GLN A 192 14.83 5.95 -9.66
C GLN A 192 14.69 4.54 -10.22
N ARG A 193 14.56 3.53 -9.36
CA ARG A 193 14.33 2.15 -9.77
C ARG A 193 12.99 1.99 -10.49
N ILE A 194 11.90 2.56 -9.98
CA ILE A 194 10.60 2.58 -10.66
C ILE A 194 10.70 3.33 -11.99
N LEU A 195 11.35 4.48 -12.00
CA LEU A 195 11.53 5.29 -13.21
C LEU A 195 12.48 4.63 -14.23
N SER A 196 13.22 3.58 -13.88
CA SER A 196 14.00 2.78 -14.85
C SER A 196 13.14 1.79 -15.66
N LEU A 197 11.88 1.58 -15.30
CA LEU A 197 10.93 0.83 -16.11
C LEU A 197 10.68 1.54 -17.45
N PRO A 198 10.17 0.82 -18.47
CA PRO A 198 9.84 1.42 -19.78
C PRO A 198 8.96 2.67 -19.62
N ASP A 199 9.18 3.68 -20.44
CA ASP A 199 8.48 4.97 -20.35
C ASP A 199 6.96 4.85 -20.44
N GLN A 200 6.45 3.85 -21.13
CA GLN A 200 5.02 3.58 -21.30
C GLN A 200 4.40 2.80 -20.13
N THR A 201 5.22 2.34 -19.17
CA THR A 201 4.69 1.61 -18.00
C THR A 201 3.69 2.48 -17.27
N ARG A 202 2.49 1.94 -17.09
CA ARG A 202 1.40 2.56 -16.34
C ARG A 202 1.69 2.40 -14.84
N LEU A 203 1.67 3.50 -14.12
CA LEU A 203 1.88 3.52 -12.68
C LEU A 203 0.56 3.76 -11.97
N PHE A 204 0.15 2.83 -11.12
CA PHE A 204 -1.02 2.93 -10.26
C PHE A 204 -0.59 3.33 -8.86
N LEU A 205 -1.15 4.44 -8.38
CA LEU A 205 -0.77 5.15 -7.16
C LEU A 205 -1.70 4.76 -6.02
N CYS A 206 -1.20 4.75 -4.79
CA CYS A 206 -2.03 4.45 -3.63
C CYS A 206 -2.91 5.63 -3.20
N HIS A 207 -2.46 6.86 -3.42
CA HIS A 207 -3.17 8.05 -2.98
C HIS A 207 -3.23 9.17 -4.01
N ASP A 208 -4.32 9.96 -3.93
CA ASP A 208 -4.39 11.27 -4.54
C ASP A 208 -5.11 12.27 -3.64
N TYR A 209 -4.48 13.41 -3.40
CA TYR A 209 -4.98 14.48 -2.54
C TYR A 209 -5.45 15.70 -3.31
N LYS A 210 -5.53 15.62 -4.66
CA LYS A 210 -5.73 16.77 -5.54
C LYS A 210 -4.64 17.84 -5.35
N THR A 211 -4.75 18.93 -6.09
CA THR A 211 -3.90 20.12 -5.95
C THR A 211 -4.71 21.36 -6.31
N ALA A 212 -4.19 22.54 -6.03
CA ALA A 212 -4.86 23.80 -6.41
C ALA A 212 -5.11 23.93 -7.92
N GLY A 213 -4.37 23.16 -8.74
CA GLY A 213 -4.52 23.15 -10.21
C GLY A 213 -5.36 21.99 -10.74
N ARG A 214 -5.78 21.05 -9.91
CA ARG A 214 -6.51 19.84 -10.32
C ARG A 214 -7.61 19.50 -9.30
N ASP A 215 -8.84 19.58 -9.73
CA ASP A 215 -10.06 19.40 -8.92
C ASP A 215 -10.60 17.95 -8.96
N THR A 216 -10.06 17.10 -9.83
CA THR A 216 -10.46 15.70 -9.98
C THR A 216 -9.43 14.77 -9.37
N PHE A 217 -9.88 13.66 -8.76
CA PHE A 217 -9.00 12.61 -8.30
C PHE A 217 -8.44 11.80 -9.48
N CYS A 218 -7.15 11.47 -9.41
CA CYS A 218 -6.45 10.66 -10.39
C CYS A 218 -5.46 9.72 -9.66
N TRP A 219 -5.37 8.50 -10.10
CA TRP A 219 -4.50 7.49 -9.49
C TRP A 219 -3.70 6.66 -10.52
N GLU A 220 -3.71 7.10 -11.78
CA GLU A 220 -2.94 6.49 -12.85
C GLU A 220 -2.09 7.54 -13.55
N THR A 221 -0.84 7.19 -13.84
CA THR A 221 0.12 8.00 -14.60
C THR A 221 1.06 7.08 -15.39
N THR A 222 2.14 7.60 -15.95
CA THR A 222 3.18 6.78 -16.60
C THR A 222 4.57 7.16 -16.12
N VAL A 223 5.53 6.26 -16.34
CA VAL A 223 6.95 6.52 -16.06
C VAL A 223 7.42 7.78 -16.80
N ALA A 224 7.08 7.94 -18.07
CA ALA A 224 7.45 9.12 -18.85
C ALA A 224 6.92 10.41 -18.23
N VAL A 225 5.66 10.43 -17.81
CA VAL A 225 5.02 11.61 -17.21
C VAL A 225 5.65 11.95 -15.85
N GLN A 226 5.95 10.94 -15.05
CA GLN A 226 6.65 11.13 -13.77
C GLN A 226 8.06 11.70 -13.95
N LYS A 227 8.84 11.16 -14.89
CA LYS A 227 10.18 11.67 -15.24
C LYS A 227 10.17 13.14 -15.65
N ALA A 228 9.20 13.52 -16.46
CA ALA A 228 9.11 14.85 -17.00
C ALA A 228 8.56 15.87 -15.98
N ASN A 229 7.49 15.51 -15.28
CA ASN A 229 6.61 16.48 -14.64
C ASN A 229 6.52 16.36 -13.11
N ASN A 230 7.08 15.31 -12.48
CA ASN A 230 6.95 15.19 -11.03
C ASN A 230 7.64 16.35 -10.33
N VAL A 231 6.88 17.09 -9.52
CA VAL A 231 7.35 18.33 -8.86
C VAL A 231 8.49 18.09 -7.86
N HIS A 232 8.69 16.85 -7.38
CA HIS A 232 9.73 16.50 -6.41
C HIS A 232 10.97 15.85 -7.03
N VAL A 233 10.83 15.09 -8.11
CA VAL A 233 11.92 14.29 -8.72
C VAL A 233 12.03 14.45 -10.23
N GLY A 234 11.07 15.09 -10.87
CA GLY A 234 11.08 15.32 -12.32
C GLY A 234 12.17 16.30 -12.77
N GLY A 235 12.45 16.28 -14.09
CA GLY A 235 13.44 17.17 -14.67
C GLY A 235 14.88 16.93 -14.24
N GLY A 236 15.20 15.72 -13.74
CA GLY A 236 16.58 15.34 -13.38
C GLY A 236 17.06 15.91 -12.06
N LYS A 237 16.17 16.17 -11.09
CA LYS A 237 16.57 16.59 -9.73
C LYS A 237 17.50 15.59 -9.08
N SER A 238 18.55 16.09 -8.44
CA SER A 238 19.57 15.26 -7.77
C SER A 238 19.02 14.62 -6.49
N GLU A 239 19.68 13.54 -6.03
CA GLU A 239 19.41 12.93 -4.73
C GLU A 239 19.54 13.93 -3.59
N ALA A 240 20.61 14.74 -3.61
CA ALA A 240 20.87 15.73 -2.56
C ALA A 240 19.74 16.78 -2.45
N ASP A 241 19.27 17.30 -3.59
CA ASP A 241 18.16 18.24 -3.63
C ASP A 241 16.86 17.61 -3.12
N PHE A 242 16.59 16.36 -3.52
CA PHE A 242 15.42 15.62 -3.08
C PHE A 242 15.44 15.36 -1.57
N VAL A 243 16.56 14.87 -1.03
CA VAL A 243 16.71 14.55 0.40
C VAL A 243 16.56 15.79 1.25
N ASP A 244 17.19 16.91 0.86
CA ASP A 244 17.06 18.19 1.56
C ASP A 244 15.61 18.68 1.57
N PHE A 245 14.96 18.68 0.39
CA PHE A 245 13.55 19.06 0.26
C PHE A 245 12.65 18.15 1.11
N ARG A 246 12.79 16.82 0.99
CA ARG A 246 11.94 15.84 1.66
C ARG A 246 12.05 15.95 3.18
N SER A 247 13.27 16.06 3.70
CA SER A 247 13.53 16.21 5.13
C SER A 247 12.91 17.48 5.71
N LYS A 248 13.04 18.61 5.00
CA LYS A 248 12.43 19.89 5.42
C LYS A 248 10.92 19.86 5.39
N ARG A 249 10.32 19.20 4.39
CA ARG A 249 8.88 19.10 4.26
C ARG A 249 8.30 18.16 5.32
N ASP A 250 8.92 17.01 5.52
CA ASP A 250 8.43 15.98 6.45
C ASP A 250 8.40 16.51 7.89
N ALA A 251 9.43 17.25 8.30
CA ALA A 251 9.48 17.90 9.60
C ALA A 251 8.29 18.86 9.91
N GLN A 252 7.52 19.24 8.89
CA GLN A 252 6.36 20.14 9.02
C GLN A 252 5.01 19.39 8.90
N LEU A 253 5.03 18.11 8.52
CA LEU A 253 3.80 17.36 8.32
C LEU A 253 3.27 16.79 9.65
N PRO A 254 1.97 16.92 9.92
CA PRO A 254 1.35 16.19 11.03
C PRO A 254 1.39 14.68 10.76
N MET A 255 1.26 13.87 11.80
CA MET A 255 1.05 12.43 11.64
C MET A 255 -0.28 12.15 10.94
N PRO A 256 -0.39 11.05 10.14
CA PRO A 256 -1.65 10.62 9.57
C PRO A 256 -2.71 10.40 10.65
N LYS A 257 -3.95 10.81 10.37
CA LYS A 257 -5.04 10.76 11.35
C LYS A 257 -5.28 9.35 11.93
N LEU A 258 -5.14 8.34 11.10
CA LEU A 258 -5.41 6.95 11.47
C LEU A 258 -4.15 6.13 11.77
N ILE A 259 -2.96 6.72 11.89
CA ILE A 259 -1.71 5.97 12.14
C ILE A 259 -1.82 5.03 13.34
N ILE A 260 -2.47 5.47 14.42
CA ILE A 260 -2.60 4.68 15.66
C ILE A 260 -3.45 3.42 15.43
N PRO A 261 -4.68 3.48 14.91
CA PRO A 261 -5.47 2.29 14.61
C PRO A 261 -4.88 1.47 13.46
N SER A 262 -4.49 2.11 12.36
CA SER A 262 -4.11 1.43 11.13
C SER A 262 -2.88 0.55 11.30
N ILE A 263 -1.81 1.08 11.90
CA ILE A 263 -0.59 0.30 12.09
C ILE A 263 -0.83 -0.93 12.97
N GLN A 264 -1.62 -0.82 14.05
CA GLN A 264 -1.90 -1.96 14.93
C GLN A 264 -2.65 -3.08 14.23
N VAL A 265 -3.55 -2.75 13.32
CA VAL A 265 -4.34 -3.70 12.54
C VAL A 265 -3.51 -4.22 11.37
N ASN A 266 -2.92 -3.33 10.58
CA ASN A 266 -2.26 -3.69 9.33
C ASN A 266 -0.95 -4.48 9.54
N MET A 267 -0.20 -4.23 10.63
CA MET A 267 0.95 -5.08 10.98
C MET A 267 0.55 -6.51 11.35
N ARG A 268 -0.75 -6.78 11.55
CA ARG A 268 -1.35 -8.09 11.79
C ARG A 268 -2.10 -8.63 10.56
N ALA A 269 -1.69 -8.25 9.36
CA ALA A 269 -2.37 -8.62 8.11
C ALA A 269 -3.86 -8.21 8.08
N GLY A 270 -4.21 -7.07 8.68
CA GLY A 270 -5.59 -6.59 8.79
C GLY A 270 -6.39 -7.18 9.95
N GLN A 271 -5.81 -8.11 10.73
CA GLN A 271 -6.47 -8.68 11.89
C GLN A 271 -6.51 -7.69 13.06
N MET A 272 -7.64 -7.67 13.75
CA MET A 272 -7.74 -6.94 15.01
C MET A 272 -6.82 -7.56 16.07
N PRO A 273 -6.34 -6.78 17.06
CA PRO A 273 -5.66 -7.34 18.22
C PRO A 273 -6.50 -8.41 18.94
N ALA A 274 -5.84 -9.25 19.71
CA ALA A 274 -6.50 -10.27 20.53
C ALA A 274 -7.51 -9.62 21.50
N LYS A 275 -8.59 -10.34 21.80
CA LYS A 275 -9.57 -9.92 22.77
C LYS A 275 -8.93 -9.86 24.17
N GLU A 276 -9.23 -8.80 24.89
CA GLU A 276 -8.90 -8.65 26.31
C GLU A 276 -9.78 -9.58 27.18
N PRO A 277 -9.47 -9.77 28.50
CA PRO A 277 -10.23 -10.67 29.37
C PRO A 277 -11.73 -10.39 29.48
N ASP A 278 -12.17 -9.17 29.17
CA ASP A 278 -13.60 -8.79 29.12
C ASP A 278 -14.30 -9.19 27.80
N GLY A 279 -13.58 -9.82 26.88
CA GLY A 279 -14.07 -10.27 25.58
C GLY A 279 -14.07 -9.21 24.48
N ASN A 280 -13.65 -7.99 24.79
CA ASN A 280 -13.60 -6.88 23.83
C ASN A 280 -12.21 -6.74 23.19
N VAL A 281 -12.17 -6.06 22.02
CA VAL A 281 -10.94 -5.68 21.34
C VAL A 281 -10.63 -4.22 21.63
N TYR A 282 -9.38 -3.94 21.90
CA TYR A 282 -8.90 -2.57 22.16
C TYR A 282 -7.72 -2.23 21.27
N LEU A 283 -7.67 -0.96 20.82
CA LEU A 283 -6.50 -0.36 20.19
C LEU A 283 -5.81 0.54 21.20
N LYS A 284 -4.50 0.39 21.33
CA LYS A 284 -3.69 1.11 22.31
C LYS A 284 -3.29 2.49 21.77
N VAL A 285 -3.37 3.52 22.60
CA VAL A 285 -2.87 4.86 22.27
C VAL A 285 -1.59 5.11 23.07
N PRO A 286 -0.40 5.03 22.46
CA PRO A 286 0.87 5.22 23.15
C PRO A 286 1.14 6.71 23.35
N ILE A 287 1.04 7.20 24.57
CA ILE A 287 1.25 8.61 24.87
C ILE A 287 2.72 8.99 24.73
N ASN A 288 3.01 10.02 23.90
CA ASN A 288 4.36 10.55 23.66
C ASN A 288 5.36 9.52 23.11
N ARG A 289 4.91 8.61 22.21
CA ARG A 289 5.76 7.56 21.64
C ARG A 289 5.86 7.57 20.11
N LEU A 290 5.04 8.39 19.43
CA LEU A 290 5.04 8.64 17.99
C LEU A 290 5.45 10.08 17.72
#